data_9eeb80e2de3c103bfad21066476795e8
#
_entry.id   9eeb80e2de3c103bfad21066476795e8
#
_cell.length_a   1.000
_cell.length_b   1.000
_cell.length_c   1.000
_cell.angle_alpha   90.00
_cell.angle_beta   90.00
_cell.angle_gamma   90.00
#
_symmetry.space_group_name_H-M   'P 1'
#
loop_
_entity.id
_entity.type
_entity.pdbx_description
1 polymer ?
#
loop_
_entity_poly.entity_id
_entity_poly.type
_entity_poly.pdbx_seq_one_letter_code
_entity_poly.pdbx_strand_id
1 'polypeptide(L)'
;MADRVASVLDGAVDLHVHPAPSPLPRRIDAVDAAQLAGEAGFEAIVVKSHHHSTVTDVLALARDGLNDGPGPRVYGGVALNSAVGGLNPHAVDLALKMGGRIVWFPTVGSPQHIAHHRAHPNLKFPKLAVQLQPEEPVDVFGEDGGLKPEVPRILESIAEADAILASGHMAPASITAVFEAAREIGVRRMLVNHPNFVIEASYEDARRWVSLGAAIEHSLCMYDEESSFHNWDLDTLVQWIEAIGAEHSTLGSDLGQTSNPLPTDSFRKIVGRLLDRGMPEGDVRRMVCDNPRRLLEP
;
A
#
# COMPACT_ATOMS: atom_id res chain seq x y z
N MET A 1 -2.27 -29.26 -2.40
CA MET A 1 -1.79 -27.88 -2.74
C MET A 1 -2.79 -26.81 -2.30
N ALA A 2 -4.05 -26.87 -2.71
CA ALA A 2 -5.06 -25.87 -2.29
C ALA A 2 -5.17 -25.74 -0.76
N ASP A 3 -5.21 -26.83 -0.01
CA ASP A 3 -5.25 -26.84 1.46
C ASP A 3 -4.01 -26.18 2.09
N ARG A 4 -2.83 -26.37 1.47
CA ARG A 4 -1.58 -25.77 1.94
C ARG A 4 -1.60 -24.25 1.77
N VAL A 5 -2.04 -23.75 0.61
CA VAL A 5 -2.16 -22.30 0.34
C VAL A 5 -3.19 -21.68 1.26
N ALA A 6 -4.35 -22.32 1.44
CA ALA A 6 -5.40 -21.85 2.35
C ALA A 6 -4.86 -21.74 3.80
N SER A 7 -4.12 -22.75 4.28
CA SER A 7 -3.51 -22.72 5.62
C SER A 7 -2.50 -21.58 5.80
N VAL A 8 -1.72 -21.26 4.76
CA VAL A 8 -0.75 -20.17 4.82
C VAL A 8 -1.43 -18.80 4.79
N LEU A 9 -2.57 -18.69 4.09
CA LEU A 9 -3.35 -17.45 3.98
C LEU A 9 -4.33 -17.23 5.15
N ASP A 10 -4.53 -18.22 6.01
CA ASP A 10 -5.39 -18.08 7.18
C ASP A 10 -4.80 -17.06 8.16
N GLY A 11 -5.52 -15.96 8.39
CA GLY A 11 -5.07 -14.79 9.12
C GLY A 11 -4.21 -13.82 8.30
N ALA A 12 -4.22 -13.89 6.97
CA ALA A 12 -3.50 -12.94 6.11
C ALA A 12 -4.07 -11.51 6.22
N VAL A 13 -3.23 -10.54 5.91
CA VAL A 13 -3.58 -9.12 5.90
C VAL A 13 -3.13 -8.52 4.57
N ASP A 14 -4.07 -7.88 3.85
CA ASP A 14 -3.75 -7.10 2.65
C ASP A 14 -3.76 -5.60 2.96
N LEU A 15 -2.60 -4.98 2.99
CA LEU A 15 -2.46 -3.55 3.29
C LEU A 15 -2.79 -2.62 2.10
N HIS A 16 -3.21 -3.18 0.95
CA HIS A 16 -3.28 -2.41 -0.28
C HIS A 16 -4.38 -2.90 -1.25
N VAL A 17 -5.64 -2.56 -0.95
CA VAL A 17 -6.79 -2.89 -1.80
C VAL A 17 -7.40 -1.62 -2.38
N HIS A 18 -7.73 -1.62 -3.66
CA HIS A 18 -8.33 -0.49 -4.37
C HIS A 18 -9.81 -0.71 -4.74
N PRO A 19 -10.76 -0.65 -3.79
CA PRO A 19 -12.18 -0.81 -4.09
C PRO A 19 -12.84 0.48 -4.61
N ALA A 20 -14.11 0.37 -4.99
CA ALA A 20 -15.01 1.51 -5.13
C ALA A 20 -15.43 2.05 -3.72
N PRO A 21 -15.81 3.34 -3.62
CA PRO A 21 -15.94 4.31 -4.71
C PRO A 21 -14.59 4.87 -5.19
N SER A 22 -14.48 5.14 -6.48
CA SER A 22 -13.27 5.71 -7.08
C SER A 22 -13.59 6.34 -8.44
N PRO A 23 -12.91 7.44 -8.84
CA PRO A 23 -13.00 7.94 -10.20
C PRO A 23 -12.40 6.98 -11.24
N LEU A 24 -11.59 6.03 -10.79
CA LEU A 24 -11.09 4.93 -11.60
C LEU A 24 -12.06 3.74 -11.55
N PRO A 25 -12.36 3.06 -12.66
CA PRO A 25 -13.27 1.92 -12.67
C PRO A 25 -12.79 0.80 -11.74
N ARG A 26 -13.67 0.34 -10.87
CA ARG A 26 -13.41 -0.71 -9.88
C ARG A 26 -14.31 -1.92 -10.12
N ARG A 27 -13.77 -3.12 -9.87
CA ARG A 27 -14.48 -4.39 -9.99
C ARG A 27 -15.28 -4.73 -8.74
N ILE A 28 -14.81 -4.26 -7.60
CA ILE A 28 -15.36 -4.54 -6.27
C ILE A 28 -15.47 -3.23 -5.47
N ASP A 29 -16.41 -3.18 -4.56
CA ASP A 29 -16.46 -2.15 -3.51
C ASP A 29 -15.81 -2.65 -2.20
N ALA A 30 -15.87 -1.85 -1.14
CA ALA A 30 -15.23 -2.21 0.13
C ALA A 30 -15.96 -3.38 0.84
N VAL A 31 -17.26 -3.55 0.61
CA VAL A 31 -18.05 -4.67 1.17
C VAL A 31 -17.70 -5.96 0.44
N ASP A 32 -17.66 -5.93 -0.90
CA ASP A 32 -17.21 -7.05 -1.72
C ASP A 32 -15.79 -7.47 -1.34
N ALA A 33 -14.87 -6.51 -1.16
CA ALA A 33 -13.49 -6.77 -0.77
C ALA A 33 -13.41 -7.46 0.60
N ALA A 34 -14.20 -7.00 1.58
CA ALA A 34 -14.27 -7.62 2.90
C ALA A 34 -14.83 -9.05 2.84
N GLN A 35 -15.90 -9.27 2.06
CA GLN A 35 -16.49 -10.59 1.88
C GLN A 35 -15.48 -11.56 1.26
N LEU A 36 -14.84 -11.19 0.15
CA LEU A 36 -13.84 -12.00 -0.53
C LEU A 36 -12.64 -12.34 0.38
N ALA A 37 -12.18 -11.35 1.16
CA ALA A 37 -11.12 -11.52 2.14
C ALA A 37 -11.53 -12.52 3.24
N GLY A 38 -12.76 -12.40 3.77
CA GLY A 38 -13.30 -13.33 4.76
C GLY A 38 -13.42 -14.77 4.24
N GLU A 39 -13.92 -14.96 3.01
CA GLU A 39 -13.98 -16.27 2.34
C GLU A 39 -12.58 -16.88 2.10
N ALA A 40 -11.56 -16.05 2.03
CA ALA A 40 -10.17 -16.48 1.89
C ALA A 40 -9.42 -16.67 3.22
N GLY A 41 -10.09 -16.42 4.37
CA GLY A 41 -9.49 -16.55 5.70
C GLY A 41 -8.63 -15.35 6.12
N PHE A 42 -8.74 -14.21 5.47
CA PHE A 42 -7.97 -13.00 5.83
C PHE A 42 -8.51 -12.40 7.14
N GLU A 43 -7.59 -11.86 7.94
CA GLU A 43 -7.89 -11.17 9.19
C GLU A 43 -8.20 -9.69 9.01
N ALA A 44 -7.54 -9.05 8.03
CA ALA A 44 -7.74 -7.63 7.77
C ALA A 44 -7.43 -7.25 6.33
N ILE A 45 -8.05 -6.14 5.89
CA ILE A 45 -7.69 -5.43 4.65
C ILE A 45 -7.62 -3.94 4.91
N VAL A 46 -6.76 -3.24 4.16
CA VAL A 46 -6.70 -1.78 4.12
C VAL A 46 -7.15 -1.29 2.74
N VAL A 47 -8.23 -0.52 2.73
CA VAL A 47 -8.77 0.05 1.49
C VAL A 47 -8.13 1.40 1.21
N LYS A 48 -7.72 1.62 -0.06
CA LYS A 48 -6.98 2.78 -0.53
C LYS A 48 -7.66 3.48 -1.69
N SER A 49 -7.69 4.80 -1.64
CA SER A 49 -7.99 5.67 -2.78
C SER A 49 -6.87 6.69 -2.98
N HIS A 50 -6.58 7.03 -4.24
CA HIS A 50 -5.63 8.11 -4.55
C HIS A 50 -6.26 9.50 -4.41
N HIS A 51 -7.61 9.60 -4.33
CA HIS A 51 -8.32 10.87 -4.53
C HIS A 51 -9.10 11.34 -3.30
N HIS A 52 -9.32 10.49 -2.30
CA HIS A 52 -10.03 10.84 -1.08
C HIS A 52 -9.60 9.98 0.11
N SER A 53 -9.99 10.39 1.31
CA SER A 53 -9.80 9.57 2.51
C SER A 53 -10.83 8.44 2.54
N THR A 54 -10.37 7.20 2.55
CA THR A 54 -11.22 6.00 2.65
C THR A 54 -11.71 5.73 4.07
N VAL A 55 -11.23 6.49 5.05
CA VAL A 55 -11.69 6.38 6.45
C VAL A 55 -13.17 6.66 6.57
N THR A 56 -13.66 7.69 5.86
CA THR A 56 -15.08 8.05 5.86
C THR A 56 -15.96 6.97 5.23
N ASP A 57 -15.46 6.30 4.19
CA ASP A 57 -16.18 5.19 3.54
C ASP A 57 -16.31 4.01 4.50
N VAL A 58 -15.22 3.62 5.16
CA VAL A 58 -15.21 2.53 6.15
C VAL A 58 -16.16 2.83 7.31
N LEU A 59 -16.15 4.06 7.83
CA LEU A 59 -17.06 4.47 8.92
C LEU A 59 -18.52 4.50 8.50
N ALA A 60 -18.82 4.95 7.29
CA ALA A 60 -20.18 4.93 6.77
C ALA A 60 -20.70 3.50 6.63
N LEU A 61 -19.90 2.59 6.09
CA LEU A 61 -20.25 1.18 5.93
C LEU A 61 -20.26 0.40 7.26
N ALA A 62 -19.48 0.80 8.25
CA ALA A 62 -19.51 0.21 9.59
C ALA A 62 -20.88 0.35 10.25
N ARG A 63 -21.63 1.41 9.93
CA ARG A 63 -23.01 1.56 10.37
C ARG A 63 -23.93 0.45 9.85
N ASP A 64 -23.63 -0.11 8.69
CA ASP A 64 -24.40 -1.16 8.04
C ASP A 64 -23.79 -2.55 8.27
N GLY A 65 -22.91 -2.68 9.27
CA GLY A 65 -22.35 -3.96 9.75
C GLY A 65 -20.96 -4.31 9.22
N LEU A 66 -20.31 -3.46 8.42
CA LEU A 66 -18.90 -3.65 8.10
C LEU A 66 -18.10 -3.57 9.41
N ASN A 67 -17.26 -4.56 9.69
CA ASN A 67 -16.53 -4.75 10.95
C ASN A 67 -17.35 -5.29 12.14
N ASP A 68 -18.65 -5.62 11.99
CA ASP A 68 -19.52 -6.09 13.07
C ASP A 68 -19.61 -7.63 13.08
N GLY A 69 -18.61 -8.38 12.89
CA GLY A 69 -18.73 -9.83 12.84
C GLY A 69 -17.38 -10.55 12.93
N PRO A 70 -17.39 -11.86 12.70
CA PRO A 70 -16.16 -12.65 12.67
C PRO A 70 -15.36 -12.48 11.36
N GLY A 71 -15.77 -11.57 10.47
CA GLY A 71 -15.09 -11.27 9.21
C GLY A 71 -13.83 -10.43 9.39
N PRO A 72 -13.10 -10.19 8.29
CA PRO A 72 -11.87 -9.40 8.33
C PRO A 72 -12.15 -7.96 8.76
N ARG A 73 -11.22 -7.38 9.49
CA ARG A 73 -11.25 -5.95 9.79
C ARG A 73 -10.92 -5.13 8.54
N VAL A 74 -11.73 -4.12 8.25
CA VAL A 74 -11.50 -3.18 7.15
C VAL A 74 -11.02 -1.87 7.72
N TYR A 75 -9.87 -1.41 7.26
CA TYR A 75 -9.28 -0.15 7.65
C TYR A 75 -9.17 0.79 6.47
N GLY A 76 -9.15 2.09 6.74
CA GLY A 76 -8.96 3.14 5.76
C GLY A 76 -7.74 3.99 6.07
N GLY A 77 -7.44 4.88 5.14
CA GLY A 77 -6.36 5.85 5.26
C GLY A 77 -6.54 7.02 4.30
N VAL A 78 -5.48 7.83 4.16
CA VAL A 78 -5.46 8.99 3.27
C VAL A 78 -4.18 9.03 2.46
N ALA A 79 -4.29 9.32 1.15
CA ALA A 79 -3.16 9.53 0.25
C ALA A 79 -3.01 11.03 -0.07
N LEU A 80 -1.81 11.56 0.10
CA LEU A 80 -1.52 13.00 0.07
C LEU A 80 -1.31 13.53 -1.35
N ASN A 81 -2.35 13.39 -2.19
CA ASN A 81 -2.39 13.95 -3.55
C ASN A 81 -3.18 15.25 -3.61
N SER A 82 -3.21 15.91 -4.76
CA SER A 82 -3.89 17.20 -4.98
C SER A 82 -5.34 17.22 -4.52
N ALA A 83 -6.08 16.11 -4.72
CA ALA A 83 -7.50 16.01 -4.37
C ALA A 83 -7.79 16.18 -2.86
N VAL A 84 -6.81 15.93 -1.98
CA VAL A 84 -6.91 16.15 -0.52
C VAL A 84 -6.11 17.37 -0.06
N GLY A 85 -5.59 18.18 -0.99
CA GLY A 85 -4.80 19.37 -0.72
C GLY A 85 -3.30 19.10 -0.54
N GLY A 86 -2.78 17.99 -1.12
CA GLY A 86 -1.36 17.65 -1.09
C GLY A 86 -0.85 17.31 0.32
N LEU A 87 0.27 17.90 0.73
CA LEU A 87 0.81 17.77 2.09
C LEU A 87 -0.05 18.57 3.06
N ASN A 88 -1.21 18.03 3.39
CA ASN A 88 -2.23 18.68 4.21
C ASN A 88 -2.29 18.08 5.63
N PRO A 89 -1.66 18.70 6.66
CA PRO A 89 -1.69 18.18 8.04
C PRO A 89 -3.12 18.08 8.62
N HIS A 90 -4.04 18.94 8.19
CA HIS A 90 -5.42 18.90 8.68
C HIS A 90 -6.19 17.69 8.14
N ALA A 91 -5.96 17.31 6.87
CA ALA A 91 -6.56 16.10 6.30
C ALA A 91 -6.02 14.84 6.99
N VAL A 92 -4.72 14.82 7.33
CA VAL A 92 -4.09 13.72 8.07
C VAL A 92 -4.63 13.62 9.48
N ASP A 93 -4.64 14.72 10.24
CA ASP A 93 -5.16 14.77 11.61
C ASP A 93 -6.60 14.27 11.68
N LEU A 94 -7.47 14.76 10.78
CA LEU A 94 -8.85 14.30 10.70
C LEU A 94 -8.95 12.80 10.41
N ALA A 95 -8.23 12.32 9.37
CA ALA A 95 -8.28 10.92 8.99
C ALA A 95 -7.84 10.00 10.14
N LEU A 96 -6.75 10.33 10.82
CA LEU A 96 -6.20 9.54 11.92
C LEU A 96 -7.12 9.56 13.16
N LYS A 97 -7.66 10.72 13.54
CA LYS A 97 -8.60 10.84 14.67
C LYS A 97 -9.94 10.16 14.41
N MET A 98 -10.31 9.96 13.15
CA MET A 98 -11.47 9.16 12.75
C MET A 98 -11.16 7.66 12.62
N GLY A 99 -9.98 7.19 13.02
CA GLY A 99 -9.61 5.77 13.04
C GLY A 99 -8.85 5.30 11.80
N GLY A 100 -8.33 6.21 10.98
CA GLY A 100 -7.41 5.88 9.89
C GLY A 100 -6.15 5.21 10.41
N ARG A 101 -5.64 4.22 9.66
CA ARG A 101 -4.48 3.41 10.08
C ARG A 101 -3.24 3.64 9.23
N ILE A 102 -3.37 4.33 8.09
CA ILE A 102 -2.27 4.54 7.16
C ILE A 102 -2.36 5.92 6.49
N VAL A 103 -1.22 6.56 6.33
CA VAL A 103 -1.05 7.78 5.55
C VAL A 103 -0.04 7.48 4.46
N TRP A 104 -0.51 7.47 3.20
CA TRP A 104 0.39 7.40 2.05
C TRP A 104 0.87 8.81 1.71
N PHE A 105 2.17 9.01 1.68
CA PHE A 105 2.76 10.18 1.09
C PHE A 105 2.42 10.24 -0.42
N PRO A 106 2.76 11.31 -1.15
CA PRO A 106 2.25 11.53 -2.51
C PRO A 106 2.37 10.30 -3.40
N THR A 107 1.26 9.89 -4.00
CA THR A 107 1.19 8.77 -4.95
C THR A 107 1.12 9.30 -6.38
N VAL A 108 -0.06 9.41 -6.98
CA VAL A 108 -0.23 9.92 -8.35
C VAL A 108 0.21 11.37 -8.50
N GLY A 109 0.15 12.17 -7.44
CA GLY A 109 0.68 13.54 -7.39
C GLY A 109 2.19 13.63 -7.11
N SER A 110 2.90 12.52 -6.88
CA SER A 110 4.35 12.57 -6.70
C SER A 110 5.06 13.02 -7.98
N PRO A 111 6.06 13.93 -7.90
CA PRO A 111 6.89 14.29 -9.04
C PRO A 111 7.50 13.07 -9.74
N GLN A 112 7.94 12.07 -8.98
CA GLN A 112 8.47 10.80 -9.50
C GLN A 112 7.43 10.03 -10.32
N HIS A 113 6.20 9.90 -9.82
CA HIS A 113 5.12 9.23 -10.53
C HIS A 113 4.79 9.94 -11.85
N ILE A 114 4.66 11.27 -11.80
CA ILE A 114 4.36 12.09 -12.98
C ILE A 114 5.48 11.97 -14.03
N ALA A 115 6.75 12.00 -13.59
CA ALA A 115 7.91 11.86 -14.48
C ALA A 115 7.98 10.46 -15.09
N HIS A 116 7.78 9.40 -14.29
CA HIS A 116 7.78 8.01 -14.73
C HIS A 116 6.73 7.77 -15.82
N HIS A 117 5.48 8.20 -15.60
CA HIS A 117 4.40 8.03 -16.60
C HIS A 117 4.63 8.86 -17.85
N ARG A 118 5.25 10.03 -17.75
CA ARG A 118 5.64 10.84 -18.91
C ARG A 118 6.73 10.15 -19.73
N ALA A 119 7.68 9.50 -19.08
CA ALA A 119 8.75 8.74 -19.74
C ALA A 119 8.26 7.42 -20.35
N HIS A 120 7.16 6.85 -19.83
CA HIS A 120 6.60 5.57 -20.26
C HIS A 120 5.14 5.70 -20.74
N PRO A 121 4.85 6.40 -21.86
CA PRO A 121 3.49 6.72 -22.29
C PRO A 121 2.67 5.48 -22.71
N ASN A 122 3.32 4.34 -22.89
CA ASN A 122 2.68 3.06 -23.26
C ASN A 122 2.28 2.21 -22.04
N LEU A 123 2.60 2.64 -20.81
CA LEU A 123 2.15 1.94 -19.63
C LEU A 123 0.62 1.95 -19.57
N LYS A 124 0.06 0.76 -19.35
CA LYS A 124 -1.37 0.60 -19.16
C LYS A 124 -1.75 1.10 -17.76
N PHE A 125 -2.27 2.30 -17.70
CA PHE A 125 -2.87 2.82 -16.48
C PHE A 125 -4.39 2.90 -16.67
N PRO A 126 -5.22 2.59 -15.65
CA PRO A 126 -6.67 2.68 -15.76
C PRO A 126 -7.10 4.07 -16.16
N LYS A 127 -7.98 4.17 -17.17
CA LYS A 127 -8.54 5.47 -17.56
C LYS A 127 -9.60 5.89 -16.56
N LEU A 128 -9.57 7.17 -16.19
CA LEU A 128 -10.61 7.78 -15.35
C LEU A 128 -11.99 7.64 -16.01
N ALA A 129 -13.00 7.29 -15.22
CA ALA A 129 -14.40 7.28 -15.66
C ALA A 129 -14.97 8.69 -15.80
N VAL A 130 -14.35 9.68 -15.16
CA VAL A 130 -14.69 11.10 -15.16
C VAL A 130 -13.46 11.94 -15.44
N GLN A 131 -13.65 13.12 -16.04
CA GLN A 131 -12.55 14.06 -16.25
C GLN A 131 -12.27 14.80 -14.94
N LEU A 132 -11.08 14.61 -14.39
CA LEU A 132 -10.58 15.37 -13.26
C LEU A 132 -9.63 16.46 -13.72
N GLN A 133 -9.37 17.43 -12.83
CA GLN A 133 -8.25 18.35 -13.01
C GLN A 133 -6.93 17.53 -13.01
N PRO A 134 -5.92 17.94 -13.79
CA PRO A 134 -4.61 17.31 -13.74
C PRO A 134 -4.04 17.31 -12.32
N GLU A 135 -3.35 16.24 -11.95
CA GLU A 135 -2.59 16.20 -10.70
C GLU A 135 -1.46 17.26 -10.74
N GLU A 136 -1.39 18.04 -9.69
CA GLU A 136 -0.27 18.96 -9.48
C GLU A 136 0.85 18.23 -8.73
N PRO A 137 2.14 18.55 -9.05
CA PRO A 137 3.25 17.92 -8.34
C PRO A 137 3.25 18.26 -6.85
N VAL A 138 3.13 17.25 -6.00
CA VAL A 138 3.22 17.37 -4.54
C VAL A 138 4.60 16.91 -4.11
N ASP A 139 5.56 17.84 -4.06
CA ASP A 139 6.92 17.57 -3.60
C ASP A 139 7.02 17.74 -2.08
N VAL A 140 7.86 16.92 -1.45
CA VAL A 140 8.17 17.00 -0.01
C VAL A 140 9.26 18.02 0.30
N PHE A 141 10.03 18.43 -0.71
CA PHE A 141 11.08 19.43 -0.57
C PHE A 141 10.58 20.83 -0.90
N GLY A 142 11.08 21.83 -0.17
CA GLY A 142 10.94 23.23 -0.47
C GLY A 142 11.99 23.71 -1.48
N GLU A 143 11.90 24.99 -1.85
CA GLU A 143 12.85 25.64 -2.77
C GLU A 143 14.29 25.70 -2.21
N ASP A 144 14.43 25.66 -0.90
CA ASP A 144 15.70 25.62 -0.17
C ASP A 144 16.35 24.23 -0.11
N GLY A 145 15.65 23.21 -0.65
CA GLY A 145 16.10 21.81 -0.61
C GLY A 145 15.85 21.10 0.72
N GLY A 146 15.30 21.78 1.72
CA GLY A 146 14.84 21.17 2.98
C GLY A 146 13.44 20.57 2.87
N LEU A 147 13.05 19.74 3.85
CA LEU A 147 11.67 19.27 3.93
C LEU A 147 10.72 20.42 4.21
N LYS A 148 9.59 20.46 3.49
CA LYS A 148 8.54 21.46 3.71
C LYS A 148 8.00 21.40 5.14
N PRO A 149 7.59 22.53 5.75
CA PRO A 149 7.16 22.60 7.15
C PRO A 149 5.91 21.76 7.45
N GLU A 150 5.14 21.37 6.44
CA GLU A 150 4.01 20.47 6.57
C GLU A 150 4.46 19.04 6.87
N VAL A 151 5.62 18.59 6.38
CA VAL A 151 6.11 17.22 6.53
C VAL A 151 6.29 16.84 8.01
N PRO A 152 7.08 17.54 8.85
CA PRO A 152 7.21 17.18 10.26
C PRO A 152 5.87 17.20 11.00
N ARG A 153 4.96 18.12 10.71
CA ARG A 153 3.62 18.17 11.32
C ARG A 153 2.80 16.94 11.00
N ILE A 154 2.88 16.44 9.75
CA ILE A 154 2.24 15.21 9.31
C ILE A 154 2.84 14.01 10.04
N LEU A 155 4.18 13.94 10.13
CA LEU A 155 4.89 12.86 10.82
C LEU A 155 4.58 12.82 12.32
N GLU A 156 4.46 13.98 12.98
CA GLU A 156 4.01 14.10 14.39
C GLU A 156 2.62 13.49 14.59
N SER A 157 1.66 13.80 13.71
CA SER A 157 0.31 13.22 13.76
C SER A 157 0.32 11.71 13.54
N ILE A 158 1.17 11.20 12.63
CA ILE A 158 1.33 9.76 12.38
C ILE A 158 1.94 9.07 13.60
N ALA A 159 2.96 9.66 14.22
CA ALA A 159 3.60 9.12 15.41
C ALA A 159 2.65 9.09 16.62
N GLU A 160 1.87 10.16 16.84
CA GLU A 160 0.87 10.24 17.92
C GLU A 160 -0.22 9.17 17.77
N ALA A 161 -0.70 8.94 16.54
CA ALA A 161 -1.73 7.94 16.25
C ALA A 161 -1.20 6.50 16.17
N ASP A 162 0.11 6.30 16.25
CA ASP A 162 0.80 5.02 15.98
C ASP A 162 0.32 4.38 14.65
N ALA A 163 0.15 5.21 13.64
CA ALA A 163 -0.31 4.82 12.31
C ALA A 163 0.86 4.48 11.37
N ILE A 164 0.56 3.89 10.22
CA ILE A 164 1.54 3.55 9.21
C ILE A 164 1.85 4.80 8.36
N LEU A 165 3.13 5.15 8.27
CA LEU A 165 3.68 6.02 7.25
C LEU A 165 4.02 5.20 6.02
N ALA A 166 3.34 5.40 4.90
CA ALA A 166 3.67 4.75 3.65
C ALA A 166 4.32 5.72 2.66
N SER A 167 5.34 5.24 1.93
CA SER A 167 6.16 6.04 1.01
C SER A 167 5.38 6.67 -0.15
N GLY A 168 4.21 6.10 -0.49
CA GLY A 168 3.56 6.44 -1.74
C GLY A 168 4.46 6.11 -2.94
N HIS A 169 4.49 7.02 -3.92
CA HIS A 169 5.29 6.89 -5.14
C HIS A 169 6.43 7.92 -5.21
N MET A 170 6.98 8.30 -4.07
CA MET A 170 8.08 9.28 -4.03
C MET A 170 9.38 8.70 -4.61
N ALA A 171 10.27 9.56 -5.08
CA ALA A 171 11.62 9.18 -5.47
C ALA A 171 12.44 8.63 -4.28
N PRO A 172 13.44 7.75 -4.51
CA PRO A 172 14.25 7.18 -3.43
C PRO A 172 14.86 8.21 -2.47
N ALA A 173 15.36 9.34 -2.98
CA ALA A 173 15.90 10.40 -2.14
C ALA A 173 14.84 11.04 -1.22
N SER A 174 13.63 11.26 -1.75
CA SER A 174 12.51 11.81 -0.98
C SER A 174 12.04 10.85 0.11
N ILE A 175 11.94 9.54 -0.20
CA ILE A 175 11.60 8.51 0.77
C ILE A 175 12.62 8.49 1.90
N THR A 176 13.90 8.51 1.55
CA THR A 176 14.99 8.50 2.53
C THR A 176 14.90 9.69 3.47
N ALA A 177 14.76 10.92 2.94
CA ALA A 177 14.68 12.13 3.76
C ALA A 177 13.45 12.13 4.69
N VAL A 178 12.29 11.71 4.17
CA VAL A 178 11.05 11.62 4.97
C VAL A 178 11.18 10.54 6.06
N PHE A 179 11.76 9.37 5.75
CA PHE A 179 11.90 8.28 6.73
C PHE A 179 12.96 8.55 7.80
N GLU A 180 14.04 9.26 7.46
CA GLU A 180 15.00 9.75 8.44
C GLU A 180 14.34 10.71 9.43
N ALA A 181 13.59 11.71 8.94
CA ALA A 181 12.82 12.63 9.77
C ALA A 181 11.73 11.90 10.59
N ALA A 182 11.06 10.93 9.99
CA ALA A 182 10.04 10.11 10.66
C ALA A 182 10.61 9.34 11.85
N ARG A 183 11.80 8.74 11.68
CA ARG A 183 12.50 8.04 12.75
C ARG A 183 12.90 8.98 13.90
N GLU A 184 13.39 10.18 13.59
CA GLU A 184 13.74 11.19 14.59
C GLU A 184 12.51 11.66 15.40
N ILE A 185 11.36 11.81 14.74
CA ILE A 185 10.08 12.20 15.36
C ILE A 185 9.47 11.04 16.17
N GLY A 186 9.84 9.79 15.87
CA GLY A 186 9.36 8.62 16.61
C GLY A 186 8.24 7.85 15.89
N VAL A 187 8.10 8.00 14.58
CA VAL A 187 7.23 7.13 13.76
C VAL A 187 7.78 5.71 13.78
N ARG A 188 6.97 4.76 14.23
CA ARG A 188 7.39 3.35 14.43
C ARG A 188 7.03 2.43 13.27
N ARG A 189 6.04 2.81 12.45
CA ARG A 189 5.46 1.96 11.41
C ARG A 189 5.66 2.62 10.05
N MET A 190 6.67 2.14 9.33
CA MET A 190 7.02 2.67 8.02
C MET A 190 6.89 1.57 6.96
N LEU A 191 6.35 1.91 5.79
CA LEU A 191 6.08 1.00 4.70
C LEU A 191 6.51 1.63 3.37
N VAL A 192 7.30 0.93 2.59
CA VAL A 192 7.59 1.29 1.19
C VAL A 192 6.71 0.45 0.29
N ASN A 193 5.88 1.10 -0.53
CA ASN A 193 5.04 0.42 -1.51
C ASN A 193 5.86 0.07 -2.76
N HIS A 194 5.65 -1.12 -3.34
CA HIS A 194 6.18 -1.57 -4.66
C HIS A 194 7.47 -0.87 -5.12
N PRO A 195 8.63 -1.11 -4.47
CA PRO A 195 9.85 -0.33 -4.63
C PRO A 195 10.40 -0.32 -6.07
N ASN A 196 10.18 -1.37 -6.81
CA ASN A 196 10.71 -1.59 -8.16
C ASN A 196 9.82 -1.04 -9.30
N PHE A 197 8.65 -0.45 -8.99
CA PHE A 197 7.77 0.10 -10.02
C PHE A 197 8.06 1.60 -10.24
N VAL A 198 7.11 2.47 -9.93
CA VAL A 198 7.21 3.93 -10.16
C VAL A 198 8.35 4.56 -9.37
N ILE A 199 8.66 3.99 -8.20
CA ILE A 199 9.74 4.46 -7.30
C ILE A 199 11.11 4.25 -7.94
N GLU A 200 11.27 3.18 -8.74
CA GLU A 200 12.53 2.81 -9.40
C GLU A 200 13.69 2.62 -8.41
N ALA A 201 13.40 2.05 -7.24
CA ALA A 201 14.38 1.83 -6.20
C ALA A 201 15.34 0.69 -6.54
N SER A 202 16.56 0.82 -6.07
CA SER A 202 17.55 -0.26 -6.02
C SER A 202 17.38 -1.13 -4.76
N TYR A 203 18.00 -2.31 -4.75
CA TYR A 203 18.11 -3.13 -3.53
C TYR A 203 18.86 -2.40 -2.39
N GLU A 204 19.80 -1.51 -2.74
CA GLU A 204 20.53 -0.71 -1.75
C GLU A 204 19.61 0.31 -1.07
N ASP A 205 18.76 1.01 -1.85
CA ASP A 205 17.74 1.91 -1.30
C ASP A 205 16.82 1.16 -0.33
N ALA A 206 16.32 0.00 -0.74
CA ALA A 206 15.43 -0.80 0.09
C ALA A 206 16.10 -1.26 1.39
N ARG A 207 17.37 -1.72 1.35
CA ARG A 207 18.13 -2.07 2.55
C ARG A 207 18.36 -0.87 3.47
N ARG A 208 18.58 0.32 2.90
CA ARG A 208 18.69 1.55 3.68
C ARG A 208 17.39 1.83 4.43
N TRP A 209 16.22 1.74 3.77
CA TRP A 209 14.93 1.97 4.43
C TRP A 209 14.61 0.91 5.47
N VAL A 210 14.97 -0.35 5.23
CA VAL A 210 14.89 -1.42 6.23
C VAL A 210 15.75 -1.09 7.46
N SER A 211 16.95 -0.54 7.28
CA SER A 211 17.81 -0.12 8.39
C SER A 211 17.22 1.06 9.20
N LEU A 212 16.32 1.84 8.60
CA LEU A 212 15.53 2.87 9.27
C LEU A 212 14.30 2.29 10.00
N GLY A 213 13.98 1.01 9.80
CA GLY A 213 12.84 0.33 10.42
C GLY A 213 11.63 0.14 9.51
N ALA A 214 11.75 0.42 8.21
CA ALA A 214 10.66 0.23 7.26
C ALA A 214 10.49 -1.24 6.85
N ALA A 215 9.24 -1.63 6.57
CA ALA A 215 8.92 -2.82 5.79
C ALA A 215 8.78 -2.46 4.31
N ILE A 216 8.97 -3.45 3.45
CA ILE A 216 8.85 -3.32 2.00
C ILE A 216 7.65 -4.12 1.52
N GLU A 217 6.71 -3.48 0.86
CA GLU A 217 5.54 -4.12 0.26
C GLU A 217 5.80 -4.46 -1.20
N HIS A 218 5.61 -5.73 -1.55
CA HIS A 218 5.63 -6.20 -2.92
C HIS A 218 4.18 -6.32 -3.42
N SER A 219 3.82 -5.50 -4.40
CA SER A 219 2.46 -5.49 -4.97
C SER A 219 2.28 -6.64 -5.95
N LEU A 220 1.41 -7.59 -5.59
CA LEU A 220 1.20 -8.85 -6.33
C LEU A 220 0.71 -8.64 -7.75
N CYS A 221 -0.05 -7.56 -8.00
CA CYS A 221 -0.53 -7.21 -9.35
C CYS A 221 0.58 -7.10 -10.38
N MET A 222 1.82 -6.83 -9.96
CA MET A 222 2.97 -6.67 -10.85
C MET A 222 3.64 -7.98 -11.24
N TYR A 223 3.32 -9.08 -10.53
CA TYR A 223 3.85 -10.43 -10.73
C TYR A 223 2.79 -11.44 -11.19
N ASP A 224 1.53 -11.02 -11.24
CA ASP A 224 0.42 -11.83 -11.73
C ASP A 224 0.21 -11.61 -13.23
N GLU A 225 0.42 -12.64 -14.05
CA GLU A 225 0.33 -12.55 -15.52
C GLU A 225 -1.07 -12.18 -16.03
N GLU A 226 -2.11 -12.35 -15.21
CA GLU A 226 -3.48 -11.96 -15.56
C GLU A 226 -3.75 -10.47 -15.27
N SER A 227 -2.84 -9.81 -14.55
CA SER A 227 -2.97 -8.39 -14.24
C SER A 227 -2.53 -7.50 -15.39
N SER A 228 -3.26 -6.42 -15.64
CA SER A 228 -2.84 -5.38 -16.58
C SER A 228 -1.57 -4.62 -16.11
N PHE A 229 -1.19 -4.79 -14.86
CA PHE A 229 0.02 -4.22 -14.26
C PHE A 229 1.19 -5.21 -14.23
N HIS A 230 1.05 -6.39 -14.81
CA HIS A 230 2.14 -7.37 -14.88
C HIS A 230 3.38 -6.77 -15.57
N ASN A 231 4.48 -6.68 -14.85
CA ASN A 231 5.74 -6.12 -15.32
C ASN A 231 6.93 -7.06 -15.13
N TRP A 232 6.86 -7.97 -14.16
CA TRP A 232 7.96 -8.84 -13.78
C TRP A 232 7.49 -10.26 -13.54
N ASP A 233 8.41 -11.20 -13.77
CA ASP A 233 8.20 -12.59 -13.41
C ASP A 233 8.33 -12.82 -11.89
N LEU A 234 7.97 -14.01 -11.47
CA LEU A 234 8.06 -14.39 -10.06
C LEU A 234 9.51 -14.47 -9.56
N ASP A 235 10.49 -14.70 -10.44
CA ASP A 235 11.92 -14.75 -10.05
C ASP A 235 12.38 -13.37 -9.58
N THR A 236 11.89 -12.31 -10.19
CA THR A 236 12.14 -10.94 -9.73
C THR A 236 11.59 -10.71 -8.31
N LEU A 237 10.38 -11.20 -8.00
CA LEU A 237 9.84 -11.13 -6.63
C LEU A 237 10.72 -11.89 -5.63
N VAL A 238 11.13 -13.11 -5.98
CA VAL A 238 12.02 -13.92 -5.13
C VAL A 238 13.36 -13.19 -4.89
N GLN A 239 13.96 -12.61 -5.92
CA GLN A 239 15.19 -11.83 -5.78
C GLN A 239 15.04 -10.63 -4.84
N TRP A 240 13.90 -9.91 -4.91
CA TRP A 240 13.61 -8.83 -3.98
C TRP A 240 13.50 -9.33 -2.53
N ILE A 241 12.76 -10.43 -2.31
CA ILE A 241 12.62 -11.04 -0.98
C ILE A 241 13.98 -11.52 -0.45
N GLU A 242 14.80 -12.17 -1.27
CA GLU A 242 16.15 -12.61 -0.89
C GLU A 242 17.08 -11.43 -0.56
N ALA A 243 16.96 -10.33 -1.32
CA ALA A 243 17.80 -9.14 -1.11
C ALA A 243 17.52 -8.41 0.20
N ILE A 244 16.28 -8.50 0.71
CA ILE A 244 15.77 -7.72 1.84
C ILE A 244 15.55 -8.60 3.07
N GLY A 245 15.14 -9.84 2.88
CA GLY A 245 14.68 -10.77 3.91
C GLY A 245 13.16 -10.81 4.02
N ALA A 246 12.61 -12.01 4.24
CA ALA A 246 11.18 -12.20 4.44
C ALA A 246 10.66 -11.47 5.68
N GLU A 247 11.50 -11.25 6.69
CA GLU A 247 11.19 -10.53 7.93
C GLU A 247 10.94 -9.04 7.72
N HIS A 248 11.39 -8.49 6.61
CA HIS A 248 11.22 -7.08 6.24
C HIS A 248 10.27 -6.89 5.05
N SER A 249 9.77 -7.99 4.47
CA SER A 249 8.88 -7.99 3.31
C SER A 249 7.43 -8.17 3.72
N THR A 250 6.50 -7.52 2.99
CA THR A 250 5.06 -7.82 3.03
C THR A 250 4.56 -8.03 1.61
N LEU A 251 3.47 -8.79 1.46
CA LEU A 251 2.76 -8.91 0.19
C LEU A 251 1.46 -8.12 0.29
N GLY A 252 1.19 -7.28 -0.70
CA GLY A 252 -0.07 -6.54 -0.85
C GLY A 252 -0.64 -6.76 -2.25
N SER A 253 -1.95 -6.74 -2.43
CA SER A 253 -2.51 -7.02 -3.75
C SER A 253 -2.31 -5.88 -4.74
N ASP A 254 -2.55 -4.65 -4.32
CA ASP A 254 -2.67 -3.45 -5.17
C ASP A 254 -3.72 -3.63 -6.29
N LEU A 255 -4.79 -4.39 -5.98
CA LEU A 255 -5.83 -4.81 -6.88
C LEU A 255 -7.21 -4.27 -6.46
N GLY A 256 -8.19 -4.40 -7.37
CA GLY A 256 -9.56 -3.92 -7.28
C GLY A 256 -10.06 -3.27 -8.56
N GLN A 257 -9.21 -3.10 -9.57
CA GLN A 257 -9.52 -2.48 -10.86
C GLN A 257 -10.31 -3.46 -11.74
N THR A 258 -11.20 -2.93 -12.59
CA THR A 258 -12.21 -3.70 -13.35
C THR A 258 -11.62 -4.82 -14.21
N SER A 259 -10.44 -4.63 -14.80
CA SER A 259 -9.85 -5.58 -15.75
C SER A 259 -8.79 -6.49 -15.14
N ASN A 260 -8.66 -6.48 -13.82
CA ASN A 260 -7.62 -7.23 -13.10
C ASN A 260 -8.21 -8.41 -12.30
N PRO A 261 -7.36 -9.37 -11.89
CA PRO A 261 -7.76 -10.42 -10.94
C PRO A 261 -8.35 -9.83 -9.65
N LEU A 262 -9.08 -10.63 -8.91
CA LEU A 262 -9.49 -10.26 -7.56
C LEU A 262 -8.28 -10.31 -6.61
N PRO A 263 -8.21 -9.46 -5.58
CA PRO A 263 -7.12 -9.45 -4.61
C PRO A 263 -6.78 -10.84 -4.07
N THR A 264 -7.78 -11.57 -3.59
CA THR A 264 -7.60 -12.91 -3.00
C THR A 264 -7.19 -13.98 -4.01
N ASP A 265 -7.59 -13.85 -5.27
CA ASP A 265 -7.18 -14.81 -6.33
C ASP A 265 -5.69 -14.64 -6.65
N SER A 266 -5.22 -13.40 -6.72
CA SER A 266 -3.80 -13.09 -6.92
C SER A 266 -2.96 -13.56 -5.74
N PHE A 267 -3.42 -13.37 -4.49
CA PHE A 267 -2.76 -13.91 -3.31
C PHE A 267 -2.65 -15.44 -3.39
N ARG A 268 -3.75 -16.17 -3.66
CA ARG A 268 -3.73 -17.63 -3.80
C ARG A 268 -2.76 -18.10 -4.87
N LYS A 269 -2.76 -17.45 -6.03
CA LYS A 269 -1.89 -17.78 -7.15
C LYS A 269 -0.41 -17.56 -6.81
N ILE A 270 -0.05 -16.36 -6.38
CA ILE A 270 1.36 -16.01 -6.13
C ILE A 270 1.91 -16.77 -4.93
N VAL A 271 1.18 -16.86 -3.83
CA VAL A 271 1.57 -17.67 -2.65
C VAL A 271 1.76 -19.14 -3.04
N GLY A 272 0.85 -19.72 -3.82
CA GLY A 272 1.00 -21.08 -4.32
C GLY A 272 2.30 -21.26 -5.11
N ARG A 273 2.61 -20.34 -6.01
CA ARG A 273 3.83 -20.37 -6.83
C ARG A 273 5.11 -20.16 -6.02
N LEU A 274 5.10 -19.32 -4.98
CA LEU A 274 6.24 -19.17 -4.06
C LEU A 274 6.52 -20.48 -3.30
N LEU A 275 5.46 -21.12 -2.80
CA LEU A 275 5.56 -22.43 -2.12
C LEU A 275 6.04 -23.55 -3.05
N ASP A 276 5.60 -23.56 -4.31
CA ASP A 276 6.04 -24.51 -5.33
C ASP A 276 7.52 -24.35 -5.72
N ARG A 277 8.06 -23.11 -5.60
CA ARG A 277 9.48 -22.82 -5.76
C ARG A 277 10.32 -23.19 -4.53
N GLY A 278 9.69 -23.71 -3.48
CA GLY A 278 10.36 -24.15 -2.27
C GLY A 278 10.59 -23.07 -1.23
N MET A 279 9.94 -21.89 -1.36
CA MET A 279 10.00 -20.89 -0.30
C MET A 279 9.40 -21.48 0.99
N PRO A 280 10.06 -21.35 2.15
CA PRO A 280 9.55 -21.89 3.42
C PRO A 280 8.17 -21.31 3.76
N GLU A 281 7.23 -22.17 4.19
CA GLU A 281 5.88 -21.73 4.61
C GLU A 281 5.92 -20.65 5.69
N GLY A 282 6.86 -20.77 6.63
CA GLY A 282 7.06 -19.80 7.69
C GLY A 282 7.45 -18.40 7.16
N ASP A 283 8.25 -18.34 6.09
CA ASP A 283 8.62 -17.06 5.48
C ASP A 283 7.46 -16.47 4.69
N VAL A 284 6.72 -17.29 3.94
CA VAL A 284 5.51 -16.82 3.23
C VAL A 284 4.48 -16.32 4.25
N ARG A 285 4.21 -17.09 5.32
CA ARG A 285 3.27 -16.71 6.37
C ARG A 285 3.70 -15.40 7.06
N ARG A 286 4.99 -15.24 7.31
CA ARG A 286 5.54 -13.99 7.85
C ARG A 286 5.20 -12.79 6.98
N MET A 287 5.33 -12.92 5.66
CA MET A 287 5.06 -11.84 4.71
C MET A 287 3.58 -11.52 4.51
N VAL A 288 2.70 -12.52 4.64
CA VAL A 288 1.26 -12.32 4.41
C VAL A 288 0.45 -12.14 5.68
N CYS A 289 0.97 -12.57 6.86
CA CYS A 289 0.27 -12.48 8.14
C CYS A 289 1.03 -11.60 9.13
N ASP A 290 2.24 -12.03 9.57
CA ASP A 290 2.87 -11.49 10.78
C ASP A 290 3.38 -10.06 10.57
N ASN A 291 4.08 -9.79 9.47
CA ASN A 291 4.63 -8.47 9.18
C ASN A 291 3.53 -7.43 8.93
N PRO A 292 2.52 -7.67 8.06
CA PRO A 292 1.47 -6.68 7.84
C PRO A 292 0.58 -6.50 9.07
N ARG A 293 0.33 -7.55 9.88
CA ARG A 293 -0.37 -7.42 11.17
C ARG A 293 0.40 -6.51 12.11
N ARG A 294 1.72 -6.74 12.30
CA ARG A 294 2.57 -5.89 13.14
C ARG A 294 2.59 -4.42 12.71
N LEU A 295 2.44 -4.14 11.42
CA LEU A 295 2.30 -2.76 10.92
C LEU A 295 0.94 -2.17 11.26
N LEU A 296 -0.12 -2.98 11.23
CA LEU A 296 -1.51 -2.51 11.34
C LEU A 296 -1.97 -2.40 12.80
N GLU A 297 -1.53 -3.28 13.67
CA GLU A 297 -1.91 -3.32 15.08
C GLU A 297 -0.89 -2.59 15.96
N PRO A 298 -1.38 -1.75 16.92
CA PRO A 298 -0.52 -1.04 17.87
C PRO A 298 0.14 -1.97 18.90
#